data_cc185ac4d1ae70a0238b249af1d8d830
#
_entry.id   cc185ac4d1ae70a0238b249af1d8d830
#
_cell.length_a   1.000
_cell.length_b   1.000
_cell.length_c   1.000
_cell.angle_alpha   90.00
_cell.angle_beta   90.00
_cell.angle_gamma   90.00
#
_symmetry.space_group_name_H-M   'P 1'
#
loop_
_entity.id
_entity.type
_entity.pdbx_description
1 polymer ?
#
loop_
_entity_poly.entity_id
_entity_poly.type
_entity_poly.pdbx_seq_one_letter_code
_entity_poly.pdbx_strand_id
1 'polypeptide(L)'
;MKITRTEHFDIRRKIVANMTTESWEQIPHVAYVYEADVTDLMTEFKKLRSTSKTKITLNTVLMKAIIEGLKAAPVMNSHLSYNRKLVRGELKTFEDINISMPMLLPDGRMMTVNLRDFQNKSLLAMTDYIADVTRRAENTNLNEVMFDVSLDNTITGLKQGKVKQTVSRLIGSKTGKHKVHTLRGAAKKAYYSIPEKDRLTKKDIEQGTVTISNLGSLYR
;
A
#
# COMPACT_ATOMS: atom_id res chain seq x y z
N MET A 1 -18.73 -31.04 14.40
CA MET A 1 -19.04 -29.70 13.85
C MET A 1 -19.48 -29.85 12.38
N LYS A 2 -20.55 -29.18 11.95
CA LYS A 2 -21.02 -29.21 10.56
C LYS A 2 -20.44 -28.00 9.82
N ILE A 3 -19.69 -28.25 8.73
CA ILE A 3 -19.15 -27.19 7.88
C ILE A 3 -20.31 -26.65 7.03
N THR A 4 -20.57 -25.34 7.13
CA THR A 4 -21.64 -24.68 6.35
C THR A 4 -21.12 -24.15 5.01
N ARG A 5 -19.84 -23.72 4.96
CA ARG A 5 -19.23 -23.17 3.74
C ARG A 5 -17.71 -23.30 3.80
N THR A 6 -17.10 -23.53 2.64
CA THR A 6 -15.64 -23.50 2.46
C THR A 6 -15.31 -22.51 1.35
N GLU A 7 -14.48 -21.51 1.66
CA GLU A 7 -13.98 -20.52 0.69
C GLU A 7 -12.47 -20.65 0.54
N HIS A 8 -11.99 -20.62 -0.69
CA HIS A 8 -10.56 -20.56 -0.99
C HIS A 8 -10.11 -19.11 -1.13
N PHE A 9 -8.91 -18.80 -0.62
CA PHE A 9 -8.36 -17.45 -0.69
C PHE A 9 -8.13 -16.99 -2.13
N ASP A 10 -8.65 -15.80 -2.45
CA ASP A 10 -8.28 -15.04 -3.64
C ASP A 10 -6.84 -14.50 -3.52
N ILE A 11 -6.33 -13.84 -4.57
CA ILE A 11 -4.96 -13.31 -4.57
C ILE A 11 -4.72 -12.30 -3.44
N ARG A 12 -5.71 -11.48 -3.12
CA ARG A 12 -5.59 -10.44 -2.08
C ARG A 12 -5.46 -11.06 -0.70
N ARG A 13 -6.35 -11.99 -0.35
CA ARG A 13 -6.31 -12.72 0.91
C ARG A 13 -5.00 -13.49 1.07
N LYS A 14 -4.48 -14.08 -0.01
CA LYS A 14 -3.17 -14.77 0.00
C LYS A 14 -2.03 -13.81 0.32
N ILE A 15 -2.00 -12.63 -0.34
CA ILE A 15 -0.97 -11.62 -0.10
C ILE A 15 -1.05 -11.12 1.34
N VAL A 16 -2.25 -10.72 1.80
CA VAL A 16 -2.45 -10.22 3.17
C VAL A 16 -2.04 -11.27 4.19
N ALA A 17 -2.55 -12.51 4.08
CA ALA A 17 -2.21 -13.58 5.00
C ALA A 17 -0.70 -13.84 5.07
N ASN A 18 -0.03 -13.94 3.90
CA ASN A 18 1.41 -14.17 3.86
C ASN A 18 2.20 -13.00 4.47
N MET A 19 1.89 -11.77 4.10
CA MET A 19 2.62 -10.60 4.58
C MET A 19 2.40 -10.36 6.08
N THR A 20 1.16 -10.54 6.56
CA THR A 20 0.85 -10.36 7.98
C THR A 20 1.53 -11.43 8.84
N THR A 21 1.50 -12.69 8.40
CA THR A 21 2.18 -13.77 9.11
C THR A 21 3.69 -13.56 9.14
N GLU A 22 4.30 -13.25 7.98
CA GLU A 22 5.74 -12.99 7.87
C GLU A 22 6.17 -11.79 8.74
N SER A 23 5.38 -10.71 8.74
CA SER A 23 5.60 -9.53 9.58
C SER A 23 5.54 -9.88 11.07
N TRP A 24 4.52 -10.64 11.49
CA TRP A 24 4.35 -11.05 12.87
C TRP A 24 5.48 -11.95 13.38
N GLU A 25 5.98 -12.85 12.54
CA GLU A 25 7.06 -13.78 12.89
C GLU A 25 8.45 -13.13 12.90
N GLN A 26 8.67 -12.10 12.08
CA GLN A 26 10.02 -11.57 11.84
C GLN A 26 10.27 -10.21 12.49
N ILE A 27 9.23 -9.43 12.76
CA ILE A 27 9.34 -8.05 13.25
C ILE A 27 8.83 -7.96 14.69
N PRO A 28 9.69 -7.60 15.69
CA PRO A 28 9.21 -7.28 17.03
C PRO A 28 8.41 -5.96 16.96
N HIS A 29 7.10 -6.07 17.16
CA HIS A 29 6.20 -4.93 17.12
C HIS A 29 6.19 -4.19 18.46
N VAL A 30 6.26 -2.87 18.41
CA VAL A 30 6.07 -1.99 19.57
C VAL A 30 4.93 -1.03 19.24
N ALA A 31 3.97 -0.91 20.16
CA ALA A 31 2.87 0.04 20.04
C ALA A 31 3.13 1.24 20.95
N TYR A 32 3.00 2.43 20.40
CA TYR A 32 3.01 3.69 21.13
C TYR A 32 1.67 4.40 20.89
N VAL A 33 0.99 4.80 21.96
CA VAL A 33 -0.29 5.49 21.89
C VAL A 33 -0.09 6.92 22.40
N TYR A 34 -0.54 7.88 21.60
CA TYR A 34 -0.49 9.29 21.93
C TYR A 34 -1.82 9.96 21.61
N GLU A 35 -2.33 10.72 22.57
CA GLU A 35 -3.52 11.57 22.42
C GLU A 35 -3.06 13.01 22.25
N ALA A 36 -3.48 13.66 21.16
CA ALA A 36 -3.13 15.04 20.87
C ALA A 36 -4.38 15.94 20.93
N ASP A 37 -4.27 17.08 21.59
CA ASP A 37 -5.26 18.15 21.43
C ASP A 37 -5.10 18.77 20.03
N VAL A 38 -6.14 18.64 19.23
CA VAL A 38 -6.17 19.13 17.85
C VAL A 38 -7.13 20.34 17.66
N THR A 39 -7.52 20.99 18.74
CA THR A 39 -8.52 22.11 18.71
C THR A 39 -8.07 23.22 17.78
N ASP A 40 -6.83 23.71 17.92
CA ASP A 40 -6.28 24.76 17.07
C ASP A 40 -6.10 24.28 15.62
N LEU A 41 -5.60 23.06 15.42
CA LEU A 41 -5.50 22.45 14.11
C LEU A 41 -6.85 22.40 13.40
N MET A 42 -7.91 22.02 14.09
CA MET A 42 -9.26 21.97 13.52
C MET A 42 -9.81 23.34 13.18
N THR A 43 -9.47 24.35 13.96
CA THR A 43 -9.85 25.74 13.70
C THR A 43 -9.18 26.26 12.42
N GLU A 44 -7.89 26.11 12.30
CA GLU A 44 -7.14 26.51 11.11
C GLU A 44 -7.52 25.67 9.87
N PHE A 45 -7.78 24.37 10.04
CA PHE A 45 -8.27 23.51 8.96
C PHE A 45 -9.61 24.00 8.40
N LYS A 46 -10.56 24.43 9.26
CA LYS A 46 -11.85 24.99 8.81
C LYS A 46 -11.65 26.27 7.99
N LYS A 47 -10.76 27.18 8.44
CA LYS A 47 -10.40 28.40 7.68
C LYS A 47 -9.78 28.05 6.34
N LEU A 48 -8.79 27.15 6.32
CA LEU A 48 -8.13 26.71 5.10
C LEU A 48 -9.14 26.13 4.10
N ARG A 49 -10.06 25.31 4.59
CA ARG A 49 -11.08 24.66 3.76
C ARG A 49 -12.09 25.66 3.18
N SER A 50 -12.42 26.73 3.91
CA SER A 50 -13.35 27.77 3.43
C SER A 50 -12.73 28.67 2.35
N THR A 51 -11.41 28.85 2.36
CA THR A 51 -10.68 29.71 1.42
C THR A 51 -10.10 28.97 0.22
N SER A 52 -9.89 27.66 0.34
CA SER A 52 -9.29 26.84 -0.72
C SER A 52 -10.30 26.48 -1.81
N LYS A 53 -9.90 26.62 -3.07
CA LYS A 53 -10.68 26.13 -4.23
C LYS A 53 -10.66 24.61 -4.34
N THR A 54 -9.59 23.98 -3.86
CA THR A 54 -9.42 22.52 -3.86
C THR A 54 -9.96 21.95 -2.54
N LYS A 55 -10.69 20.84 -2.62
CA LYS A 55 -11.26 20.17 -1.44
C LYS A 55 -10.16 19.45 -0.63
N ILE A 56 -9.42 20.23 0.17
CA ILE A 56 -8.42 19.68 1.10
C ILE A 56 -9.13 18.85 2.19
N THR A 57 -8.63 17.66 2.47
CA THR A 57 -9.18 16.78 3.50
C THR A 57 -8.33 16.84 4.77
N LEU A 58 -8.93 16.56 5.92
CA LEU A 58 -8.21 16.46 7.19
C LEU A 58 -7.11 15.37 7.10
N ASN A 59 -7.39 14.28 6.40
CA ASN A 59 -6.41 13.21 6.17
C ASN A 59 -5.14 13.73 5.46
N THR A 60 -5.28 14.59 4.46
CA THR A 60 -4.14 15.21 3.75
C THR A 60 -3.32 16.11 4.68
N VAL A 61 -4.01 16.87 5.56
CA VAL A 61 -3.34 17.72 6.56
C VAL A 61 -2.56 16.89 7.57
N LEU A 62 -3.17 15.83 8.11
CA LEU A 62 -2.50 14.92 9.04
C LEU A 62 -1.31 14.20 8.38
N MET A 63 -1.45 13.76 7.13
CA MET A 63 -0.31 13.20 6.40
C MET A 63 0.83 14.20 6.24
N LYS A 64 0.51 15.48 5.97
CA LYS A 64 1.55 16.52 5.88
C LYS A 64 2.27 16.71 7.21
N ALA A 65 1.55 16.70 8.33
CA ALA A 65 2.16 16.77 9.67
C ALA A 65 3.10 15.58 9.93
N ILE A 66 2.68 14.36 9.56
CA ILE A 66 3.51 13.15 9.69
C ILE A 66 4.78 13.27 8.82
N ILE A 67 4.66 13.78 7.59
CA ILE A 67 5.83 13.99 6.70
C ILE A 67 6.84 14.95 7.33
N GLU A 68 6.37 16.05 7.92
CA GLU A 68 7.28 16.98 8.60
C GLU A 68 7.95 16.33 9.83
N GLY A 69 7.22 15.46 10.54
CA GLY A 69 7.79 14.63 11.61
C GLY A 69 8.86 13.66 11.09
N LEU A 70 8.63 12.99 9.95
CA LEU A 70 9.63 12.11 9.32
C LEU A 70 10.87 12.85 8.84
N LYS A 71 10.73 14.10 8.37
CA LYS A 71 11.88 14.96 8.03
C LYS A 71 12.70 15.33 9.26
N ALA A 72 12.03 15.57 10.40
CA ALA A 72 12.69 15.88 11.67
C ALA A 72 13.38 14.65 12.29
N ALA A 73 12.88 13.45 11.99
CA ALA A 73 13.40 12.17 12.49
C ALA A 73 13.64 11.18 11.32
N PRO A 74 14.66 11.39 10.47
CA PRO A 74 14.84 10.60 9.24
C PRO A 74 15.01 9.10 9.48
N VAL A 75 15.49 8.68 10.65
CA VAL A 75 15.61 7.27 11.02
C VAL A 75 14.27 6.54 11.00
N MET A 76 13.16 7.24 11.20
CA MET A 76 11.81 6.67 11.10
C MET A 76 11.39 6.36 9.66
N ASN A 77 12.08 6.94 8.66
CA ASN A 77 11.89 6.64 7.25
C ASN A 77 12.96 5.66 6.76
N SER A 78 13.07 4.51 7.43
CA SER A 78 14.14 3.53 7.19
C SER A 78 13.61 2.11 7.12
N HIS A 79 14.31 1.26 6.37
CA HIS A 79 14.08 -0.18 6.37
C HIS A 79 15.22 -0.90 7.09
N LEU A 80 14.86 -1.75 8.04
CA LEU A 80 15.77 -2.63 8.75
C LEU A 80 15.86 -3.99 8.04
N SER A 81 17.07 -4.42 7.72
CA SER A 81 17.36 -5.80 7.30
C SER A 81 18.19 -6.48 8.39
N TYR A 82 17.67 -7.55 8.98
CA TYR A 82 18.36 -8.25 10.05
C TYR A 82 18.40 -9.76 9.83
N ASN A 83 19.61 -10.32 9.86
CA ASN A 83 19.83 -11.76 9.80
C ASN A 83 20.10 -12.29 11.20
N ARG A 84 19.09 -12.91 11.81
CA ARG A 84 19.17 -13.44 13.17
C ARG A 84 20.25 -14.52 13.35
N LYS A 85 20.51 -15.35 12.34
CA LYS A 85 21.50 -16.45 12.43
C LYS A 85 22.92 -15.92 12.45
N LEU A 86 23.20 -14.86 11.70
CA LEU A 86 24.52 -14.24 11.63
C LEU A 86 24.70 -13.07 12.59
N VAL A 87 23.62 -12.69 13.31
CA VAL A 87 23.58 -11.51 14.18
C VAL A 87 24.10 -10.27 13.44
N ARG A 88 23.64 -10.08 12.20
CA ARG A 88 24.03 -8.97 11.34
C ARG A 88 22.81 -8.23 10.84
N GLY A 89 22.91 -6.90 10.81
CA GLY A 89 21.83 -6.07 10.27
C GLY A 89 22.35 -4.80 9.63
N GLU A 90 21.50 -4.20 8.81
CA GLU A 90 21.70 -2.89 8.21
C GLU A 90 20.40 -2.09 8.28
N LEU A 91 20.54 -0.79 8.49
CA LEU A 91 19.47 0.17 8.44
C LEU A 91 19.64 1.03 7.19
N LYS A 92 18.65 1.03 6.30
CA LYS A 92 18.61 1.84 5.09
C LYS A 92 17.66 2.99 5.29
N THR A 93 18.18 4.18 5.51
CA THR A 93 17.40 5.42 5.60
C THR A 93 17.19 6.00 4.21
N PHE A 94 15.95 6.38 3.91
CA PHE A 94 15.56 6.91 2.60
C PHE A 94 15.38 8.43 2.68
N GLU A 95 15.81 9.12 1.64
CA GLU A 95 15.54 10.54 1.43
C GLU A 95 14.10 10.75 0.99
N ASP A 96 13.62 9.89 0.08
CA ASP A 96 12.26 9.92 -0.42
C ASP A 96 11.26 9.41 0.62
N ILE A 97 10.19 10.17 0.88
CA ILE A 97 9.08 9.74 1.71
C ILE A 97 7.96 9.24 0.81
N ASN A 98 7.86 7.92 0.70
CA ASN A 98 6.86 7.21 -0.07
C ASN A 98 5.87 6.55 0.90
N ILE A 99 4.62 7.01 0.89
CA ILE A 99 3.60 6.60 1.86
C ILE A 99 2.75 5.48 1.29
N SER A 100 2.80 4.31 1.91
CA SER A 100 1.80 3.26 1.69
C SER A 100 0.52 3.60 2.43
N MET A 101 -0.56 3.84 1.69
CA MET A 101 -1.86 4.23 2.25
C MET A 101 -2.96 3.26 1.82
N PRO A 102 -3.68 2.62 2.77
CA PRO A 102 -4.88 1.88 2.45
C PRO A 102 -5.98 2.83 1.95
N MET A 103 -6.55 2.50 0.79
CA MET A 103 -7.67 3.23 0.18
C MET A 103 -8.86 2.30 -0.01
N LEU A 104 -10.05 2.79 0.29
CA LEU A 104 -11.30 2.12 -0.02
C LEU A 104 -11.71 2.49 -1.45
N LEU A 105 -11.87 1.49 -2.30
CA LEU A 105 -12.34 1.68 -3.67
C LEU A 105 -13.86 1.82 -3.72
N PRO A 106 -14.41 2.41 -4.80
CA PRO A 106 -15.88 2.56 -4.96
C PRO A 106 -16.66 1.24 -4.88
N ASP A 107 -16.04 0.14 -5.24
CA ASP A 107 -16.60 -1.22 -5.16
C ASP A 107 -16.51 -1.86 -3.76
N GLY A 108 -16.13 -1.11 -2.74
CA GLY A 108 -15.97 -1.57 -1.36
C GLY A 108 -14.72 -2.39 -1.08
N ARG A 109 -13.83 -2.55 -2.05
CA ARG A 109 -12.55 -3.25 -1.86
C ARG A 109 -11.50 -2.30 -1.30
N MET A 110 -10.67 -2.80 -0.39
CA MET A 110 -9.49 -2.07 0.07
C MET A 110 -8.27 -2.40 -0.77
N MET A 111 -7.47 -1.39 -1.07
CA MET A 111 -6.19 -1.50 -1.73
C MET A 111 -5.18 -0.57 -1.05
N THR A 112 -3.95 -1.02 -0.90
CA THR A 112 -2.85 -0.15 -0.47
C THR A 112 -2.16 0.43 -1.70
N VAL A 113 -2.06 1.75 -1.75
CA VAL A 113 -1.36 2.49 -2.82
C VAL A 113 -0.11 3.13 -2.27
N ASN A 114 0.89 3.30 -3.11
CA ASN A 114 2.12 4.00 -2.81
C ASN A 114 2.03 5.44 -3.31
N LEU A 115 1.94 6.38 -2.38
CA LEU A 115 1.94 7.82 -2.62
C LEU A 115 3.39 8.30 -2.60
N ARG A 116 3.93 8.62 -3.77
CA ARG A 116 5.35 8.85 -3.95
C ARG A 116 5.76 10.31 -3.79
N ASP A 117 6.99 10.49 -3.30
CA ASP A 117 7.69 11.78 -3.26
C ASP A 117 6.88 12.86 -2.52
N PHE A 118 6.36 12.51 -1.35
CA PHE A 118 5.50 13.42 -0.59
C PHE A 118 6.27 14.46 0.20
N GLN A 119 7.57 14.26 0.45
CA GLN A 119 8.42 15.23 1.15
C GLN A 119 8.46 16.60 0.45
N ASN A 120 8.35 16.61 -0.88
CA ASN A 120 8.46 17.83 -1.70
C ASN A 120 7.10 18.42 -2.12
N LYS A 121 5.98 17.74 -1.79
CA LYS A 121 4.65 18.19 -2.22
C LYS A 121 4.04 19.20 -1.26
N SER A 122 3.45 20.25 -1.84
CA SER A 122 2.54 21.14 -1.11
C SER A 122 1.24 20.41 -0.76
N LEU A 123 0.46 20.97 0.16
CA LEU A 123 -0.83 20.39 0.56
C LEU A 123 -1.81 20.24 -0.63
N LEU A 124 -1.81 21.22 -1.53
CA LEU A 124 -2.61 21.17 -2.75
C LEU A 124 -2.13 20.08 -3.69
N ALA A 125 -0.82 20.01 -3.94
CA ALA A 125 -0.22 18.97 -4.80
C ALA A 125 -0.45 17.57 -4.23
N MET A 126 -0.44 17.38 -2.91
CA MET A 126 -0.80 16.12 -2.27
C MET A 126 -2.27 15.76 -2.52
N THR A 127 -3.17 16.74 -2.39
CA THR A 127 -4.60 16.54 -2.62
C THR A 127 -4.89 16.14 -4.06
N ASP A 128 -4.30 16.84 -5.03
CA ASP A 128 -4.44 16.56 -6.45
C ASP A 128 -3.85 15.18 -6.81
N TYR A 129 -2.71 14.84 -6.23
CA TYR A 129 -2.10 13.52 -6.44
C TYR A 129 -3.00 12.38 -5.92
N ILE A 130 -3.58 12.53 -4.72
CA ILE A 130 -4.50 11.53 -4.15
C ILE A 130 -5.76 11.41 -5.02
N ALA A 131 -6.30 12.53 -5.50
CA ALA A 131 -7.46 12.53 -6.40
C ALA A 131 -7.15 11.81 -7.72
N ASP A 132 -5.98 12.04 -8.31
CA ASP A 132 -5.54 11.33 -9.52
C ASP A 132 -5.37 9.82 -9.28
N VAL A 133 -4.74 9.43 -8.17
CA VAL A 133 -4.62 8.01 -7.80
C VAL A 133 -5.99 7.36 -7.65
N THR A 134 -6.94 8.04 -7.01
CA THR A 134 -8.32 7.56 -6.86
C THR A 134 -9.00 7.36 -8.21
N ARG A 135 -8.91 8.35 -9.11
CA ARG A 135 -9.43 8.27 -10.48
C ARG A 135 -8.83 7.08 -11.25
N ARG A 136 -7.53 6.90 -11.18
CA ARG A 136 -6.84 5.77 -11.84
C ARG A 136 -7.22 4.42 -11.25
N ALA A 137 -7.50 4.36 -9.96
CA ALA A 137 -7.94 3.15 -9.29
C ALA A 137 -9.29 2.64 -9.82
N GLU A 138 -10.21 3.54 -10.21
CA GLU A 138 -11.51 3.18 -10.81
C GLU A 138 -11.35 2.40 -12.13
N ASN A 139 -10.33 2.71 -12.91
CA ASN A 139 -10.03 2.05 -14.18
C ASN A 139 -9.13 0.81 -14.02
N THR A 140 -8.80 0.42 -12.80
CA THR A 140 -7.79 -0.60 -12.54
C THR A 140 -8.43 -1.94 -12.18
N ASN A 141 -8.04 -3.00 -12.90
CA ASN A 141 -8.32 -4.36 -12.49
C ASN A 141 -7.27 -4.82 -11.46
N LEU A 142 -7.70 -4.90 -10.21
CA LEU A 142 -6.81 -5.27 -9.10
C LEU A 142 -6.13 -6.61 -9.27
N ASN A 143 -6.83 -7.61 -9.82
CA ASN A 143 -6.25 -8.95 -10.00
C ASN A 143 -5.10 -8.92 -11.01
N GLU A 144 -5.22 -8.12 -12.09
CA GLU A 144 -4.15 -7.96 -13.08
C GLU A 144 -2.92 -7.28 -12.46
N VAL A 145 -3.13 -6.14 -11.83
CA VAL A 145 -2.02 -5.38 -11.21
C VAL A 145 -1.34 -6.18 -10.08
N MET A 146 -2.13 -6.85 -9.23
CA MET A 146 -1.58 -7.71 -8.18
C MET A 146 -0.83 -8.93 -8.75
N PHE A 147 -1.29 -9.44 -9.88
CA PHE A 147 -0.59 -10.52 -10.59
C PHE A 147 0.76 -10.04 -11.14
N ASP A 148 0.81 -8.84 -11.75
CA ASP A 148 2.04 -8.24 -12.24
C ASP A 148 3.06 -8.01 -11.12
N VAL A 149 2.62 -7.49 -9.95
CA VAL A 149 3.46 -7.35 -8.76
C VAL A 149 3.97 -8.72 -8.26
N SER A 150 3.09 -9.73 -8.26
CA SER A 150 3.47 -11.08 -7.82
C SER A 150 4.50 -11.73 -8.75
N LEU A 151 4.41 -11.49 -10.05
CA LEU A 151 5.39 -11.97 -11.03
C LEU A 151 6.76 -11.34 -10.79
N ASP A 152 6.79 -10.03 -10.58
CA ASP A 152 8.03 -9.29 -10.34
C ASP A 152 8.72 -9.75 -9.04
N ASN A 153 7.94 -9.90 -7.97
CA ASN A 153 8.44 -10.45 -6.72
C ASN A 153 8.97 -11.89 -6.88
N THR A 154 8.37 -12.68 -7.78
CA THR A 154 8.83 -14.03 -8.13
C THR A 154 10.20 -13.98 -8.80
N ILE A 155 10.35 -13.08 -9.81
CA ILE A 155 11.63 -12.94 -10.53
C ILE A 155 12.72 -12.42 -9.59
N THR A 156 12.40 -11.44 -8.76
CA THR A 156 13.32 -10.88 -7.76
C THR A 156 13.71 -11.92 -6.72
N GLY A 157 12.77 -12.73 -6.24
CA GLY A 157 13.05 -13.82 -5.30
C GLY A 157 13.99 -14.89 -5.89
N LEU A 158 13.84 -15.23 -7.17
CA LEU A 158 14.75 -16.14 -7.87
C LEU A 158 16.16 -15.53 -7.98
N LYS A 159 16.28 -14.28 -8.35
CA LYS A 159 17.57 -13.57 -8.41
C LYS A 159 18.27 -13.49 -7.05
N GLN A 160 17.51 -13.46 -5.96
CA GLN A 160 18.03 -13.46 -4.58
C GLN A 160 18.31 -14.86 -4.04
N GLY A 161 18.19 -15.90 -4.84
CA GLY A 161 18.45 -17.29 -4.43
C GLY A 161 17.34 -17.93 -3.57
N LYS A 162 16.18 -17.27 -3.40
CA LYS A 162 15.03 -17.79 -2.64
C LYS A 162 14.20 -18.79 -3.45
N VAL A 163 14.88 -19.76 -4.09
CA VAL A 163 14.28 -20.67 -5.08
C VAL A 163 13.15 -21.51 -4.48
N LYS A 164 13.38 -22.15 -3.33
CA LYS A 164 12.39 -23.04 -2.68
C LYS A 164 11.09 -22.29 -2.36
N GLN A 165 11.19 -21.11 -1.75
CA GLN A 165 10.04 -20.29 -1.39
C GLN A 165 9.29 -19.81 -2.64
N THR A 166 10.02 -19.40 -3.68
CA THR A 166 9.47 -18.93 -4.94
C THR A 166 8.72 -20.03 -5.68
N VAL A 167 9.30 -21.24 -5.76
CA VAL A 167 8.64 -22.40 -6.38
C VAL A 167 7.38 -22.79 -5.60
N SER A 168 7.42 -22.82 -4.27
CA SER A 168 6.25 -23.10 -3.44
C SER A 168 5.11 -22.09 -3.68
N ARG A 169 5.44 -20.79 -3.79
CA ARG A 169 4.46 -19.73 -4.12
C ARG A 169 3.86 -19.93 -5.51
N LEU A 170 4.67 -20.29 -6.51
CA LEU A 170 4.19 -20.56 -7.87
C LEU A 170 3.24 -21.76 -7.91
N ILE A 171 3.56 -22.85 -7.24
CA ILE A 171 2.69 -24.01 -7.13
C ILE A 171 1.35 -23.59 -6.48
N GLY A 172 1.40 -22.90 -5.33
CA GLY A 172 0.20 -22.45 -4.62
C GLY A 172 -0.66 -21.44 -5.38
N SER A 173 -0.08 -20.68 -6.34
CA SER A 173 -0.81 -19.68 -7.12
C SER A 173 -1.33 -20.17 -8.47
N LYS A 174 -0.76 -21.23 -9.02
CA LYS A 174 -1.06 -21.71 -10.38
C LYS A 174 -1.82 -23.04 -10.44
N THR A 175 -1.94 -23.77 -9.31
CA THR A 175 -2.49 -25.12 -9.30
C THR A 175 -3.82 -25.21 -8.54
N GLY A 176 -4.70 -26.10 -9.00
CA GLY A 176 -5.91 -26.53 -8.34
C GLY A 176 -6.91 -25.40 -8.04
N LYS A 177 -7.67 -25.56 -6.98
CA LYS A 177 -8.73 -24.65 -6.50
C LYS A 177 -8.17 -23.31 -6.00
N HIS A 178 -6.87 -23.18 -5.83
CA HIS A 178 -6.17 -21.97 -5.35
C HIS A 178 -5.61 -21.11 -6.48
N LYS A 179 -5.88 -21.45 -7.72
CA LYS A 179 -5.39 -20.72 -8.89
C LYS A 179 -5.88 -19.28 -8.89
N VAL A 180 -4.95 -18.34 -9.13
CA VAL A 180 -5.28 -16.94 -9.31
C VAL A 180 -5.92 -16.74 -10.69
N HIS A 181 -7.08 -16.11 -10.72
CA HIS A 181 -7.82 -15.82 -11.94
C HIS A 181 -7.46 -14.39 -12.41
N THR A 182 -6.89 -14.29 -13.59
CA THR A 182 -6.63 -13.05 -14.32
C THR A 182 -7.56 -12.94 -15.54
N LEU A 183 -7.62 -11.77 -16.14
CA LEU A 183 -8.37 -11.55 -17.38
C LEU A 183 -7.83 -12.40 -18.52
N ARG A 184 -8.70 -12.78 -19.47
CA ARG A 184 -8.33 -13.57 -20.64
C ARG A 184 -8.95 -13.00 -21.91
N GLY A 185 -8.36 -13.31 -23.07
CA GLY A 185 -8.89 -12.97 -24.38
C GLY A 185 -9.17 -11.49 -24.56
N ALA A 186 -10.34 -11.15 -25.07
CA ALA A 186 -10.76 -9.79 -25.36
C ALA A 186 -10.76 -8.87 -24.12
N ALA A 187 -11.17 -9.37 -22.96
CA ALA A 187 -11.19 -8.59 -21.72
C ALA A 187 -9.78 -8.17 -21.29
N LYS A 188 -8.78 -9.05 -21.44
CA LYS A 188 -7.38 -8.72 -21.15
C LYS A 188 -6.87 -7.65 -22.12
N LYS A 189 -7.15 -7.80 -23.42
CA LYS A 189 -6.76 -6.83 -24.45
C LYS A 189 -7.39 -5.46 -24.18
N ALA A 190 -8.67 -5.42 -23.84
CA ALA A 190 -9.38 -4.19 -23.48
C ALA A 190 -8.78 -3.49 -22.26
N TYR A 191 -8.43 -4.24 -21.20
CA TYR A 191 -7.79 -3.68 -20.02
C TYR A 191 -6.42 -3.06 -20.32
N TYR A 192 -5.57 -3.77 -21.06
CA TYR A 192 -4.22 -3.27 -21.41
C TYR A 192 -4.22 -2.22 -22.52
N SER A 193 -5.36 -1.96 -23.18
CA SER A 193 -5.51 -0.80 -24.06
C SER A 193 -5.76 0.51 -23.30
N ILE A 194 -6.13 0.45 -22.01
CA ILE A 194 -6.20 1.65 -21.16
C ILE A 194 -4.78 2.18 -20.96
N PRO A 195 -4.50 3.45 -21.27
CA PRO A 195 -3.17 4.03 -21.07
C PRO A 195 -2.70 3.92 -19.62
N GLU A 196 -1.41 3.72 -19.40
CA GLU A 196 -0.84 3.62 -18.04
C GLU A 196 -1.10 4.85 -17.16
N LYS A 197 -1.19 6.03 -17.77
CA LYS A 197 -1.55 7.27 -17.08
C LYS A 197 -2.98 7.29 -16.52
N ASP A 198 -3.85 6.40 -17.01
CA ASP A 198 -5.27 6.36 -16.64
C ASP A 198 -5.64 5.13 -15.81
N ARG A 199 -4.69 4.26 -15.50
CA ARG A 199 -4.83 3.12 -14.59
C ARG A 199 -3.66 3.05 -13.63
N LEU A 200 -3.83 2.35 -12.51
CA LEU A 200 -2.72 2.07 -11.61
C LEU A 200 -1.78 1.04 -12.22
N THR A 201 -0.52 1.23 -11.96
CA THR A 201 0.57 0.36 -12.38
C THR A 201 1.20 -0.34 -11.17
N LYS A 202 2.12 -1.26 -11.42
CA LYS A 202 2.95 -1.88 -10.39
C LYS A 202 3.60 -0.84 -9.46
N LYS A 203 4.09 0.28 -9.99
CA LYS A 203 4.73 1.35 -9.23
C LYS A 203 3.81 1.98 -8.18
N ASP A 204 2.51 2.05 -8.48
CA ASP A 204 1.52 2.61 -7.56
C ASP A 204 1.14 1.65 -6.41
N ILE A 205 1.58 0.37 -6.48
CA ILE A 205 1.23 -0.70 -5.52
C ILE A 205 2.46 -1.25 -4.81
N GLU A 206 3.66 -0.91 -5.26
CA GLU A 206 4.90 -1.26 -4.56
C GLU A 206 4.89 -0.69 -3.14
N GLN A 207 5.59 -1.37 -2.24
CA GLN A 207 5.70 -0.92 -0.85
C GLN A 207 6.39 0.45 -0.79
N GLY A 208 5.80 1.38 -0.04
CA GLY A 208 6.41 2.66 0.31
C GLY A 208 7.45 2.51 1.43
N THR A 209 8.02 3.63 1.82
CA THR A 209 9.02 3.66 2.91
C THR A 209 8.36 3.63 4.29
N VAL A 210 7.13 4.15 4.39
CA VAL A 210 6.33 4.16 5.62
C VAL A 210 4.87 3.87 5.30
N THR A 211 4.13 3.27 6.23
CA THR A 211 2.70 3.01 6.08
C THR A 211 1.89 3.92 7.01
N ILE A 212 0.89 4.61 6.47
CA ILE A 212 -0.06 5.42 7.23
C ILE A 212 -1.46 4.86 7.02
N SER A 213 -2.15 4.51 8.10
CA SER A 213 -3.53 4.05 8.10
C SER A 213 -4.41 5.00 8.90
N ASN A 214 -5.52 5.46 8.31
CA ASN A 214 -6.51 6.31 8.98
C ASN A 214 -7.80 5.52 9.20
N LEU A 215 -8.02 5.07 10.43
CA LEU A 215 -9.22 4.34 10.81
C LEU A 215 -10.44 5.24 10.96
N GLY A 216 -10.26 6.54 11.26
CA GLY A 216 -11.37 7.50 11.42
C GLY A 216 -12.24 7.66 10.17
N SER A 217 -11.75 7.32 8.99
CA SER A 217 -12.53 7.33 7.75
C SER A 217 -13.52 6.16 7.61
N LEU A 218 -13.38 5.12 8.43
CA LEU A 218 -14.22 3.92 8.40
C LEU A 218 -15.45 4.02 9.32
N TYR A 219 -15.42 4.94 10.28
CA TYR A 219 -16.46 5.15 11.28
C TYR A 219 -17.18 6.48 11.03
N ARG A 220 -17.90 6.57 9.93
CA ARG A 220 -18.81 7.69 9.62
C ARG A 220 -20.24 7.30 9.88
#